data_3fb8290f55ebb1f67c2d89e5151ca27f
#
_entry.id   3fb8290f55ebb1f67c2d89e5151ca27f
#
_cell.length_a   1.000
_cell.length_b   1.000
_cell.length_c   1.000
_cell.angle_alpha   90.00
_cell.angle_beta   90.00
_cell.angle_gamma   90.00
#
_symmetry.space_group_name_H-M   'P 1'
#
loop_
_entity.id
_entity.type
_entity.pdbx_description
1 polymer ?
#
loop_
_entity_poly.entity_id
_entity_poly.type
_entity_poly.pdbx_seq_one_letter_code
_entity_poly.pdbx_strand_id
1 'polypeptide(L)'
;IIEMQSIPGGLCTAWKRKGYKFDISMHMLTGSVSGPFNKMWKELGVIEKFNFHYHDHYLKIEGREKSITFCNDRKRLEEQMLAISEKDANLIREFTGLLFGRDMLDAASLKPSEFQNLWDKLKILPQILPLMKVFMKYKNKSLQEFAEKFSDPFLKKALRYFLDGPGWAMPDYPMITLTGFINSGLNKSGVPLGGSQQVAFRIADRYKELGGDLKLNLKVTDLIISGNKVKGVILADGSEYHADCIVWAGDGHTLIFDILKGKHISEPLKNMYENWTPVKPVLHVMMGVNRDFSGEPHKLLFELEKPETVAGQE
;
A
#
# COMPACT_ATOMS: atom_id res chain seq x y z
N ILE A 1 5.49 -23.49 5.96
CA ILE A 1 6.15 -22.19 5.78
C ILE A 1 7.47 -22.20 6.57
N ILE A 2 8.54 -21.69 5.94
CA ILE A 2 9.85 -21.51 6.56
C ILE A 2 10.13 -20.01 6.63
N GLU A 3 10.46 -19.52 7.83
CA GLU A 3 10.73 -18.11 8.11
C GLU A 3 12.08 -17.98 8.83
N MET A 4 12.92 -17.06 8.35
CA MET A 4 14.24 -16.84 8.93
C MET A 4 14.24 -16.09 10.26
N GLN A 5 13.20 -15.31 10.51
CA GLN A 5 13.07 -14.55 11.75
C GLN A 5 12.42 -15.37 12.86
N SER A 6 12.52 -14.88 14.09
CA SER A 6 11.89 -15.50 15.27
C SER A 6 10.36 -15.27 15.34
N ILE A 7 9.83 -14.43 14.46
CA ILE A 7 8.39 -14.11 14.35
C ILE A 7 7.98 -14.02 12.88
N PRO A 8 6.73 -14.40 12.54
CA PRO A 8 6.22 -14.24 11.18
C PRO A 8 5.81 -12.81 10.89
N GLY A 9 5.72 -12.45 9.59
CA GLY A 9 5.09 -11.22 9.14
C GLY A 9 6.02 -10.22 8.47
N GLY A 10 7.32 -10.48 8.42
CA GLY A 10 8.28 -9.60 7.74
C GLY A 10 8.21 -8.16 8.28
N LEU A 11 7.86 -7.19 7.39
CA LEU A 11 7.71 -5.79 7.79
C LEU A 11 6.50 -5.51 8.71
N CYS A 12 5.51 -6.40 8.77
CA CYS A 12 4.42 -6.32 9.74
C CYS A 12 4.92 -6.73 11.14
N THR A 13 5.81 -5.94 11.69
CA THR A 13 6.48 -6.16 12.96
C THR A 13 6.39 -4.94 13.86
N ALA A 14 6.60 -5.15 15.15
CA ALA A 14 6.64 -4.09 16.15
C ALA A 14 7.59 -4.47 17.27
N TRP A 15 8.14 -3.48 17.95
CA TRP A 15 8.93 -3.68 19.16
C TRP A 15 8.44 -2.80 20.32
N LYS A 16 8.74 -3.24 21.51
CA LYS A 16 8.43 -2.48 22.73
C LYS A 16 9.70 -1.87 23.30
N ARG A 17 9.66 -0.61 23.68
CA ARG A 17 10.75 0.08 24.35
C ARG A 17 10.20 1.07 25.36
N LYS A 18 10.66 1.00 26.59
CA LYS A 18 10.27 1.91 27.70
C LYS A 18 8.74 2.09 27.84
N GLY A 19 7.98 1.01 27.71
CA GLY A 19 6.51 1.02 27.81
C GLY A 19 5.77 1.40 26.52
N TYR A 20 6.45 1.92 25.53
CA TYR A 20 5.86 2.23 24.21
C TYR A 20 5.98 1.05 23.25
N LYS A 21 4.98 0.92 22.39
CA LYS A 21 5.00 -0.02 21.25
C LYS A 21 5.18 0.77 19.96
N PHE A 22 6.19 0.39 19.19
CA PHE A 22 6.50 0.98 17.89
C PHE A 22 6.15 -0.03 16.80
N ASP A 23 5.14 0.30 16.01
CA ASP A 23 4.69 -0.50 14.85
C ASP A 23 5.25 0.11 13.57
N ILE A 24 5.80 -0.72 12.66
CA ILE A 24 6.55 -0.17 11.53
C ILE A 24 5.67 0.09 10.31
N SER A 25 4.70 -0.78 10.04
CA SER A 25 4.38 -0.99 8.63
C SER A 25 2.97 -0.61 8.21
N MET A 26 1.94 -0.85 8.97
CA MET A 26 0.58 -0.75 8.47
C MET A 26 -0.05 0.61 8.76
N HIS A 27 -0.22 1.44 7.73
CA HIS A 27 -0.95 2.70 7.86
C HIS A 27 -2.45 2.49 8.03
N MET A 28 -3.01 1.55 7.26
CA MET A 28 -4.43 1.16 7.29
C MET A 28 -4.60 -0.18 6.58
N LEU A 29 -5.64 -0.93 6.94
CA LEU A 29 -6.01 -2.18 6.28
C LEU A 29 -7.07 -1.91 5.22
N THR A 30 -6.65 -1.89 3.96
CA THR A 30 -7.54 -1.68 2.81
C THR A 30 -8.60 -2.78 2.75
N GLY A 31 -9.87 -2.36 2.58
CA GLY A 31 -11.00 -3.28 2.54
C GLY A 31 -11.43 -3.83 3.89
N SER A 32 -11.04 -3.22 5.01
CA SER A 32 -11.51 -3.65 6.34
C SER A 32 -13.02 -3.51 6.51
N VAL A 33 -13.71 -2.63 5.78
CA VAL A 33 -15.17 -2.43 5.84
C VAL A 33 -15.90 -3.35 4.87
N SER A 34 -15.51 -3.37 3.61
CA SER A 34 -16.27 -4.05 2.54
C SER A 34 -15.41 -4.35 1.32
N GLY A 35 -16.03 -4.98 0.31
CA GLY A 35 -15.39 -5.27 -0.98
C GLY A 35 -14.64 -6.60 -1.02
N PRO A 36 -13.91 -6.87 -2.11
CA PRO A 36 -13.21 -8.13 -2.32
C PRO A 36 -12.17 -8.42 -1.23
N PHE A 37 -11.39 -7.43 -0.85
CA PHE A 37 -10.38 -7.58 0.21
C PHE A 37 -10.99 -7.91 1.57
N ASN A 38 -12.19 -7.39 1.88
CA ASN A 38 -12.89 -7.75 3.12
C ASN A 38 -13.16 -9.26 3.22
N LYS A 39 -13.53 -9.90 2.09
CA LYS A 39 -13.73 -11.35 2.04
C LYS A 39 -12.44 -12.10 2.36
N MET A 40 -11.31 -11.67 1.78
CA MET A 40 -10.00 -12.26 2.07
C MET A 40 -9.63 -12.13 3.54
N TRP A 41 -9.81 -10.91 4.12
CA TRP A 41 -9.52 -10.68 5.53
C TRP A 41 -10.40 -11.50 6.47
N LYS A 42 -11.67 -11.76 6.09
CA LYS A 42 -12.55 -12.68 6.81
C LYS A 42 -12.06 -14.12 6.74
N GLU A 43 -11.67 -14.61 5.58
CA GLU A 43 -11.12 -15.97 5.43
C GLU A 43 -9.85 -16.16 6.27
N LEU A 44 -9.04 -15.12 6.40
CA LEU A 44 -7.85 -15.09 7.25
C LEU A 44 -8.17 -14.86 8.74
N GLY A 45 -9.45 -14.65 9.09
CA GLY A 45 -9.90 -14.43 10.46
C GLY A 45 -9.46 -13.09 11.06
N VAL A 46 -9.15 -12.11 10.22
CA VAL A 46 -8.67 -10.79 10.66
C VAL A 46 -9.84 -9.90 11.06
N ILE A 47 -10.90 -9.85 10.25
CA ILE A 47 -12.04 -8.93 10.50
C ILE A 47 -12.74 -9.24 11.81
N GLU A 48 -12.94 -10.51 12.12
CA GLU A 48 -13.63 -10.96 13.34
C GLU A 48 -12.79 -10.79 14.61
N LYS A 49 -11.47 -10.72 14.45
CA LYS A 49 -10.54 -10.69 15.60
C LYS A 49 -10.20 -9.28 16.05
N PHE A 50 -10.24 -8.30 15.17
CA PHE A 50 -9.77 -6.94 15.46
C PHE A 50 -10.90 -5.93 15.45
N ASN A 51 -10.82 -4.98 16.39
CA ASN A 51 -11.48 -3.69 16.25
C ASN A 51 -10.62 -2.77 15.38
N PHE A 52 -11.28 -1.92 14.62
CA PHE A 52 -10.62 -0.98 13.71
C PHE A 52 -10.96 0.46 14.12
N HIS A 53 -9.97 1.32 14.06
CA HIS A 53 -10.19 2.75 14.11
C HIS A 53 -10.28 3.29 12.68
N TYR A 54 -11.33 4.08 12.40
CA TYR A 54 -11.55 4.72 11.11
C TYR A 54 -11.38 6.22 11.26
N HIS A 55 -10.45 6.79 10.51
CA HIS A 55 -10.25 8.23 10.49
C HIS A 55 -11.29 8.90 9.59
N ASP A 56 -11.69 10.13 9.93
CA ASP A 56 -12.58 10.97 9.12
C ASP A 56 -11.82 11.75 8.02
N HIS A 57 -10.51 11.63 7.97
CA HIS A 57 -9.64 12.26 6.99
C HIS A 57 -8.46 11.35 6.64
N TYR A 58 -7.91 11.56 5.44
CA TYR A 58 -6.72 10.84 4.96
C TYR A 58 -5.44 11.50 5.45
N LEU A 59 -5.34 12.82 5.27
CA LEU A 59 -4.22 13.64 5.73
C LEU A 59 -4.59 15.12 5.74
N LYS A 60 -3.82 15.91 6.49
CA LYS A 60 -3.81 17.36 6.45
C LYS A 60 -2.50 17.85 5.82
N ILE A 61 -2.57 18.83 4.93
CA ILE A 61 -1.39 19.50 4.37
C ILE A 61 -1.40 20.95 4.85
N GLU A 62 -0.30 21.36 5.44
CA GLU A 62 -0.06 22.73 5.91
C GLU A 62 1.03 23.39 5.08
N GLY A 63 0.68 24.46 4.38
CA GLY A 63 1.61 25.43 3.84
C GLY A 63 1.81 26.58 4.81
N ARG A 64 2.50 27.64 4.37
CA ARG A 64 2.79 28.82 5.22
C ARG A 64 1.55 29.56 5.68
N GLU A 65 0.60 29.77 4.78
CA GLU A 65 -0.60 30.58 5.02
C GLU A 65 -1.91 29.82 4.80
N LYS A 66 -1.85 28.67 4.16
CA LYS A 66 -2.99 27.89 3.77
C LYS A 66 -2.85 26.45 4.28
N SER A 67 -3.99 25.83 4.58
CA SER A 67 -4.01 24.40 4.86
C SER A 67 -5.22 23.75 4.20
N ILE A 68 -5.13 22.43 3.98
CA ILE A 68 -6.22 21.63 3.47
C ILE A 68 -6.25 20.28 4.18
N THR A 69 -7.45 19.82 4.53
CA THR A 69 -7.67 18.48 5.09
C THR A 69 -8.43 17.63 4.08
N PHE A 70 -7.81 16.59 3.60
CA PHE A 70 -8.44 15.61 2.72
C PHE A 70 -9.31 14.68 3.55
N CYS A 71 -10.57 15.10 3.78
CA CYS A 71 -11.55 14.40 4.59
C CYS A 71 -12.41 13.44 3.74
N ASN A 72 -13.15 12.57 4.40
CA ASN A 72 -14.07 11.60 3.79
C ASN A 72 -15.45 12.20 3.42
N ASP A 73 -15.62 13.51 3.55
CA ASP A 73 -16.82 14.26 3.15
C ASP A 73 -16.49 15.10 1.90
N ARG A 74 -17.13 14.76 0.77
CA ARG A 74 -16.94 15.45 -0.50
C ARG A 74 -17.25 16.93 -0.43
N LYS A 75 -18.38 17.29 0.19
CA LYS A 75 -18.83 18.68 0.25
C LYS A 75 -17.86 19.52 1.06
N ARG A 76 -17.44 19.03 2.21
CA ARG A 76 -16.45 19.69 3.06
C ARG A 76 -15.11 19.87 2.36
N LEU A 77 -14.66 18.88 1.57
CA LEU A 77 -13.43 18.99 0.80
C LEU A 77 -13.57 20.03 -0.33
N GLU A 78 -14.69 20.02 -1.08
CA GLU A 78 -14.96 21.03 -2.12
C GLU A 78 -14.98 22.44 -1.53
N GLU A 79 -15.65 22.66 -0.41
CA GLU A 79 -15.71 23.95 0.28
C GLU A 79 -14.33 24.45 0.68
N GLN A 80 -13.48 23.58 1.26
CA GLN A 80 -12.10 23.94 1.59
C GLN A 80 -11.29 24.34 0.35
N MET A 81 -11.38 23.56 -0.74
CA MET A 81 -10.64 23.84 -1.97
C MET A 81 -11.13 25.11 -2.66
N LEU A 82 -12.45 25.36 -2.68
CA LEU A 82 -13.04 26.59 -3.25
C LEU A 82 -12.65 27.83 -2.45
N ALA A 83 -12.58 27.74 -1.12
CA ALA A 83 -12.09 28.80 -0.27
C ALA A 83 -10.63 29.19 -0.55
N ILE A 84 -9.83 28.22 -1.04
CA ILE A 84 -8.44 28.48 -1.44
C ILE A 84 -8.39 29.09 -2.85
N SER A 85 -9.20 28.58 -3.80
CA SER A 85 -9.22 29.06 -5.19
C SER A 85 -10.58 28.85 -5.85
N GLU A 86 -11.40 29.87 -5.87
CA GLU A 86 -12.67 29.85 -6.59
C GLU A 86 -12.47 29.76 -8.11
N LYS A 87 -11.37 30.32 -8.64
CA LYS A 87 -11.00 30.23 -10.06
C LYS A 87 -10.87 28.80 -10.57
N ASP A 88 -10.50 27.88 -9.69
CA ASP A 88 -10.28 26.47 -10.01
C ASP A 88 -11.55 25.59 -9.80
N ALA A 89 -12.73 26.20 -9.63
CA ALA A 89 -13.97 25.50 -9.26
C ALA A 89 -14.29 24.27 -10.13
N ASN A 90 -14.08 24.35 -11.44
CA ASN A 90 -14.34 23.23 -12.35
C ASN A 90 -13.35 22.06 -12.11
N LEU A 91 -12.07 22.36 -11.91
CA LEU A 91 -11.04 21.36 -11.61
C LEU A 91 -11.27 20.73 -10.23
N ILE A 92 -11.70 21.55 -9.26
CA ILE A 92 -12.04 21.08 -7.91
C ILE A 92 -13.17 20.05 -7.97
N ARG A 93 -14.29 20.40 -8.66
CA ARG A 93 -15.43 19.48 -8.84
C ARG A 93 -15.05 18.22 -9.62
N GLU A 94 -14.19 18.36 -10.64
CA GLU A 94 -13.64 17.23 -11.38
C GLU A 94 -12.82 16.29 -10.46
N PHE A 95 -11.91 16.84 -9.67
CA PHE A 95 -11.08 16.09 -8.73
C PHE A 95 -11.92 15.39 -7.66
N THR A 96 -12.79 16.11 -6.98
CA THR A 96 -13.62 15.52 -5.92
C THR A 96 -14.63 14.52 -6.49
N GLY A 97 -15.13 14.76 -7.72
CA GLY A 97 -15.96 13.80 -8.44
C GLY A 97 -15.25 12.47 -8.75
N LEU A 98 -13.94 12.51 -9.00
CA LEU A 98 -13.13 11.31 -9.15
C LEU A 98 -12.85 10.64 -7.80
N LEU A 99 -12.47 11.43 -6.81
CA LEU A 99 -12.09 10.95 -5.49
C LEU A 99 -13.26 10.27 -4.76
N PHE A 100 -14.47 10.81 -4.88
CA PHE A 100 -15.69 10.27 -4.27
C PHE A 100 -16.59 9.52 -5.27
N GLY A 101 -16.03 9.15 -6.41
CA GLY A 101 -16.69 8.36 -7.42
C GLY A 101 -16.85 6.89 -7.02
N ARG A 102 -17.20 6.06 -8.00
CA ARG A 102 -17.25 4.60 -7.80
C ARG A 102 -15.87 4.05 -7.47
N ASP A 103 -15.81 3.26 -6.44
CA ASP A 103 -14.59 2.58 -6.05
C ASP A 103 -14.21 1.53 -7.11
N MET A 104 -13.06 1.71 -7.72
CA MET A 104 -12.51 0.76 -8.69
C MET A 104 -12.11 -0.56 -8.05
N LEU A 105 -11.73 -0.54 -6.76
CA LEU A 105 -11.35 -1.75 -6.05
C LEU A 105 -12.55 -2.66 -5.76
N ASP A 106 -13.77 -2.12 -5.68
CA ASP A 106 -14.99 -2.94 -5.56
C ASP A 106 -15.26 -3.78 -6.80
N ALA A 107 -14.81 -3.34 -7.96
CA ALA A 107 -14.91 -4.08 -9.22
C ALA A 107 -13.76 -5.10 -9.40
N ALA A 108 -12.79 -5.14 -8.49
CA ALA A 108 -11.68 -6.07 -8.58
C ALA A 108 -12.17 -7.52 -8.34
N SER A 109 -11.79 -8.41 -9.24
CA SER A 109 -11.97 -9.85 -9.02
C SER A 109 -10.84 -10.39 -8.15
N LEU A 110 -11.19 -11.18 -7.13
CA LEU A 110 -10.18 -11.95 -6.38
C LEU A 110 -9.60 -13.11 -7.18
N LYS A 111 -10.25 -13.49 -8.28
CA LYS A 111 -9.77 -14.55 -9.16
C LYS A 111 -8.75 -13.98 -10.13
N PRO A 112 -7.49 -14.47 -10.14
CA PRO A 112 -6.48 -14.04 -11.09
C PRO A 112 -6.95 -14.12 -12.53
N SER A 113 -6.50 -13.21 -13.37
CA SER A 113 -6.95 -13.08 -14.77
C SER A 113 -6.76 -14.37 -15.58
N GLU A 114 -5.69 -15.12 -15.27
CA GLU A 114 -5.30 -16.39 -15.90
C GLU A 114 -6.31 -17.51 -15.63
N PHE A 115 -7.02 -17.42 -14.50
CA PHE A 115 -8.04 -18.40 -14.11
C PHE A 115 -9.47 -17.95 -14.39
N GLN A 116 -9.65 -16.71 -14.91
CA GLN A 116 -10.98 -16.20 -15.24
C GLN A 116 -11.49 -16.81 -16.56
N ASN A 117 -12.67 -17.42 -16.50
CA ASN A 117 -13.40 -17.86 -17.69
C ASN A 117 -14.28 -16.73 -18.26
N LEU A 118 -14.95 -16.99 -19.38
CA LEU A 118 -15.81 -16.02 -20.05
C LEU A 118 -16.96 -15.53 -19.13
N TRP A 119 -17.53 -16.40 -18.32
CA TRP A 119 -18.60 -16.07 -17.38
C TRP A 119 -18.11 -15.14 -16.26
N ASP A 120 -16.89 -15.35 -15.76
CA ASP A 120 -16.30 -14.45 -14.77
C ASP A 120 -16.15 -13.03 -15.34
N LYS A 121 -15.68 -12.92 -16.59
CA LYS A 121 -15.53 -11.64 -17.30
C LYS A 121 -16.88 -10.96 -17.57
N LEU A 122 -17.90 -11.72 -17.97
CA LEU A 122 -19.24 -11.19 -18.19
C LEU A 122 -19.89 -10.68 -16.91
N LYS A 123 -19.68 -11.34 -15.77
CA LYS A 123 -20.20 -10.90 -14.46
C LYS A 123 -19.59 -9.58 -13.99
N ILE A 124 -18.34 -9.30 -14.34
CA ILE A 124 -17.64 -8.07 -13.96
C ILE A 124 -18.00 -6.92 -14.90
N LEU A 125 -18.41 -7.19 -16.14
CA LEU A 125 -18.66 -6.19 -17.16
C LEU A 125 -19.61 -5.05 -16.72
N PRO A 126 -20.76 -5.30 -16.07
CA PRO A 126 -21.65 -4.23 -15.61
C PRO A 126 -21.00 -3.30 -14.55
N GLN A 127 -20.01 -3.80 -13.83
CA GLN A 127 -19.29 -3.01 -12.82
C GLN A 127 -18.19 -2.16 -13.48
N ILE A 128 -17.58 -2.66 -14.55
CA ILE A 128 -16.47 -2.00 -15.27
C ILE A 128 -17.00 -0.95 -16.27
N LEU A 129 -18.13 -1.21 -16.95
CA LEU A 129 -18.67 -0.31 -17.97
C LEU A 129 -18.82 1.16 -17.53
N PRO A 130 -19.34 1.48 -16.34
CA PRO A 130 -19.42 2.86 -15.87
C PRO A 130 -18.05 3.50 -15.60
N LEU A 131 -17.04 2.67 -15.28
CA LEU A 131 -15.67 3.11 -15.01
C LEU A 131 -14.87 3.33 -16.30
N MET A 132 -15.30 2.74 -17.42
CA MET A 132 -14.59 2.84 -18.70
C MET A 132 -14.42 4.29 -19.18
N LYS A 133 -15.44 5.13 -19.04
CA LYS A 133 -15.34 6.55 -19.43
C LYS A 133 -14.26 7.27 -18.61
N VAL A 134 -14.25 7.04 -17.30
CA VAL A 134 -13.27 7.62 -16.39
C VAL A 134 -11.89 7.07 -16.72
N PHE A 135 -11.77 5.76 -16.91
CA PHE A 135 -10.52 5.11 -17.29
C PHE A 135 -9.96 5.67 -18.60
N MET A 136 -10.77 5.76 -19.67
CA MET A 136 -10.33 6.29 -20.98
C MET A 136 -9.91 7.76 -20.89
N LYS A 137 -10.54 8.57 -20.02
CA LYS A 137 -10.19 9.97 -19.82
C LYS A 137 -8.84 10.15 -19.09
N TYR A 138 -8.50 9.26 -18.14
CA TYR A 138 -7.39 9.46 -17.21
C TYR A 138 -6.30 8.40 -17.28
N LYS A 139 -6.43 7.33 -18.08
CA LYS A 139 -5.46 6.21 -18.13
C LYS A 139 -4.01 6.61 -18.42
N ASN A 140 -3.83 7.71 -19.15
CA ASN A 140 -2.52 8.23 -19.54
C ASN A 140 -2.22 9.59 -18.89
N LYS A 141 -2.89 9.93 -17.77
CA LYS A 141 -2.67 11.19 -17.05
C LYS A 141 -2.12 10.91 -15.67
N SER A 142 -1.06 11.59 -15.33
CA SER A 142 -0.52 11.56 -13.97
C SER A 142 -1.25 12.56 -13.07
N LEU A 143 -1.11 12.37 -11.76
CA LEU A 143 -1.60 13.33 -10.79
C LEU A 143 -0.90 14.68 -10.95
N GLN A 144 0.40 14.65 -11.23
CA GLN A 144 1.18 15.87 -11.46
C GLN A 144 0.65 16.67 -12.64
N GLU A 145 0.41 16.02 -13.80
CA GLU A 145 -0.18 16.70 -14.97
C GLU A 145 -1.56 17.29 -14.67
N PHE A 146 -2.33 16.66 -13.80
CA PHE A 146 -3.61 17.18 -13.37
C PHE A 146 -3.45 18.36 -12.41
N ALA A 147 -2.55 18.25 -11.43
CA ALA A 147 -2.26 19.29 -10.45
C ALA A 147 -1.75 20.60 -11.13
N GLU A 148 -0.94 20.48 -12.18
CA GLU A 148 -0.42 21.64 -12.90
C GLU A 148 -1.49 22.51 -13.57
N LYS A 149 -2.72 22.02 -13.75
CA LYS A 149 -3.83 22.79 -14.31
C LYS A 149 -4.43 23.80 -13.34
N PHE A 150 -4.23 23.61 -12.04
CA PHE A 150 -4.73 24.54 -11.04
C PHE A 150 -4.03 25.89 -11.16
N SER A 151 -4.74 26.97 -10.89
CA SER A 151 -4.17 28.32 -10.89
C SER A 151 -3.46 28.63 -9.56
N ASP A 152 -3.96 28.10 -8.45
CA ASP A 152 -3.42 28.33 -7.11
C ASP A 152 -2.17 27.47 -6.84
N PRO A 153 -1.02 28.10 -6.48
CA PRO A 153 0.23 27.36 -6.24
C PRO A 153 0.17 26.38 -5.07
N PHE A 154 -0.62 26.70 -4.04
CA PHE A 154 -0.76 25.81 -2.89
C PHE A 154 -1.56 24.55 -3.27
N LEU A 155 -2.66 24.69 -4.02
CA LEU A 155 -3.43 23.52 -4.49
C LEU A 155 -2.60 22.64 -5.44
N LYS A 156 -1.82 23.23 -6.35
CA LYS A 156 -0.87 22.47 -7.18
C LYS A 156 0.04 21.60 -6.32
N LYS A 157 0.67 22.22 -5.32
CA LYS A 157 1.61 21.58 -4.43
C LYS A 157 0.93 20.54 -3.54
N ALA A 158 -0.22 20.87 -2.96
CA ALA A 158 -0.98 19.97 -2.10
C ALA A 158 -1.40 18.69 -2.82
N LEU A 159 -1.87 18.79 -4.08
CA LEU A 159 -2.23 17.62 -4.88
C LEU A 159 -1.00 16.77 -5.24
N ARG A 160 0.14 17.38 -5.54
CA ARG A 160 1.39 16.64 -5.75
C ARG A 160 1.80 15.88 -4.50
N TYR A 161 1.74 16.52 -3.33
CA TYR A 161 2.14 15.90 -2.06
C TYR A 161 1.11 14.93 -1.49
N PHE A 162 -0.05 14.85 -2.05
CA PHE A 162 -1.09 13.98 -1.56
C PHE A 162 -0.70 12.48 -1.59
N LEU A 163 0.07 12.06 -2.60
CA LEU A 163 0.74 10.75 -2.62
C LEU A 163 2.23 10.84 -2.40
N ASP A 164 2.75 11.98 -2.70
CA ASP A 164 4.13 12.28 -2.89
C ASP A 164 4.68 13.01 -1.65
N GLY A 165 4.28 12.58 -0.49
CA GLY A 165 5.02 13.00 0.69
C GLY A 165 6.51 12.88 0.35
N PRO A 166 7.39 13.74 0.86
CA PRO A 166 8.75 13.98 0.37
C PRO A 166 9.69 12.77 0.29
N GLY A 167 9.20 11.57 0.41
CA GLY A 167 9.98 10.34 0.21
C GLY A 167 9.43 9.39 -0.84
N TRP A 168 8.25 9.67 -1.38
CA TRP A 168 7.55 8.72 -2.27
C TRP A 168 7.52 9.17 -3.73
N ALA A 169 8.20 10.29 -4.05
CA ALA A 169 8.21 10.94 -5.36
C ALA A 169 7.78 10.01 -6.52
N MET A 170 6.48 9.95 -6.78
CA MET A 170 5.90 9.24 -7.90
C MET A 170 5.16 10.26 -8.81
N PRO A 171 5.89 11.20 -9.43
CA PRO A 171 5.29 12.27 -10.23
C PRO A 171 4.42 11.74 -11.36
N ASP A 172 4.77 10.58 -11.89
CA ASP A 172 4.08 9.93 -13.00
C ASP A 172 2.99 8.95 -12.55
N TYR A 173 2.62 8.97 -11.25
CA TYR A 173 1.61 8.04 -10.75
C TYR A 173 0.26 8.26 -11.44
N PRO A 174 -0.35 7.21 -12.04
CA PRO A 174 -1.58 7.36 -12.80
C PRO A 174 -2.71 7.88 -11.94
N MET A 175 -3.32 9.00 -12.36
CA MET A 175 -4.39 9.66 -11.62
C MET A 175 -5.56 8.73 -11.29
N ILE A 176 -5.87 7.81 -12.19
CA ILE A 176 -6.98 6.87 -11.99
C ILE A 176 -6.70 5.84 -10.89
N THR A 177 -5.48 5.36 -10.80
CA THR A 177 -5.07 4.42 -9.75
C THR A 177 -5.08 5.10 -8.39
N LEU A 178 -4.60 6.36 -8.38
CA LEU A 178 -4.57 7.19 -7.19
C LEU A 178 -5.95 7.44 -6.60
N THR A 179 -6.88 7.92 -7.42
CA THR A 179 -8.23 8.24 -6.96
C THR A 179 -8.94 7.01 -6.40
N GLY A 180 -8.72 5.84 -6.98
CA GLY A 180 -9.22 4.57 -6.44
C GLY A 180 -8.59 4.21 -5.10
N PHE A 181 -7.27 4.35 -4.97
CA PHE A 181 -6.55 4.06 -3.74
C PHE A 181 -6.97 5.00 -2.59
N ILE A 182 -7.11 6.29 -2.86
CA ILE A 182 -7.52 7.27 -1.85
C ILE A 182 -8.99 7.09 -1.46
N ASN A 183 -9.87 6.84 -2.43
CA ASN A 183 -11.27 6.56 -2.14
C ASN A 183 -11.40 5.38 -1.17
N SER A 184 -10.68 4.30 -1.44
CA SER A 184 -10.63 3.15 -0.53
C SER A 184 -10.01 3.51 0.83
N GLY A 185 -8.94 4.29 0.85
CA GLY A 185 -8.30 4.78 2.07
C GLY A 185 -9.21 5.61 2.95
N LEU A 186 -9.97 6.52 2.35
CA LEU A 186 -10.90 7.40 3.06
C LEU A 186 -12.14 6.67 3.61
N ASN A 187 -12.66 5.70 2.85
CA ASN A 187 -14.00 5.17 3.13
C ASN A 187 -14.04 3.72 3.61
N LYS A 188 -12.98 2.93 3.35
CA LYS A 188 -13.02 1.47 3.54
C LYS A 188 -11.80 0.89 4.23
N SER A 189 -10.91 1.72 4.74
CA SER A 189 -9.66 1.28 5.33
C SER A 189 -9.54 1.77 6.77
N GLY A 190 -9.48 0.84 7.70
CA GLY A 190 -9.30 1.12 9.12
C GLY A 190 -7.91 0.72 9.60
N VAL A 191 -7.49 1.33 10.69
CA VAL A 191 -6.26 0.95 11.41
C VAL A 191 -6.61 -0.13 12.42
N PRO A 192 -6.06 -1.35 12.32
CA PRO A 192 -6.35 -2.42 13.28
C PRO A 192 -5.79 -2.05 14.66
N LEU A 193 -6.65 -2.07 15.68
CA LEU A 193 -6.20 -1.85 17.05
C LEU A 193 -5.32 -3.02 17.50
N GLY A 194 -4.09 -2.72 17.92
CA GLY A 194 -3.06 -3.71 18.21
C GLY A 194 -1.92 -3.74 17.20
N GLY A 195 -2.11 -3.12 16.03
CA GLY A 195 -1.07 -2.87 15.03
C GLY A 195 -0.82 -4.04 14.09
N SER A 196 0.08 -3.85 13.13
CA SER A 196 0.38 -4.74 12.02
C SER A 196 0.91 -6.12 12.45
N GLN A 197 1.75 -6.16 13.47
CA GLN A 197 2.30 -7.41 14.00
C GLN A 197 1.21 -8.38 14.47
N GLN A 198 0.15 -7.86 15.13
CA GLN A 198 -0.94 -8.70 15.61
C GLN A 198 -1.77 -9.26 14.44
N VAL A 199 -1.92 -8.49 13.36
CA VAL A 199 -2.56 -8.98 12.13
C VAL A 199 -1.73 -10.13 11.52
N ALA A 200 -0.41 -9.98 11.43
CA ALA A 200 0.47 -11.04 10.95
C ALA A 200 0.39 -12.30 11.81
N PHE A 201 0.35 -12.14 13.14
CA PHE A 201 0.20 -13.27 14.06
C PHE A 201 -1.15 -13.98 13.86
N ARG A 202 -2.25 -13.22 13.69
CA ARG A 202 -3.55 -13.83 13.42
C ARG A 202 -3.56 -14.65 12.14
N ILE A 203 -2.92 -14.15 11.07
CA ILE A 203 -2.81 -14.88 9.80
C ILE A 203 -1.97 -16.16 10.01
N ALA A 204 -0.88 -16.08 10.75
CA ALA A 204 -0.06 -17.24 11.07
C ALA A 204 -0.83 -18.28 11.90
N ASP A 205 -1.64 -17.83 12.87
CA ASP A 205 -2.48 -18.72 13.66
C ASP A 205 -3.54 -19.39 12.77
N ARG A 206 -4.17 -18.61 11.87
CA ARG A 206 -5.14 -19.17 10.91
C ARG A 206 -4.51 -20.22 10.01
N TYR A 207 -3.28 -19.99 9.56
CA TYR A 207 -2.54 -20.97 8.77
C TYR A 207 -2.35 -22.30 9.55
N LYS A 208 -1.98 -22.20 10.85
CA LYS A 208 -1.84 -23.40 11.72
C LYS A 208 -3.18 -24.07 12.00
N GLU A 209 -4.26 -23.31 12.23
CA GLU A 209 -5.63 -23.82 12.38
C GLU A 209 -6.07 -24.69 11.17
N LEU A 210 -5.58 -24.32 9.98
CA LEU A 210 -5.82 -25.05 8.73
C LEU A 210 -4.87 -26.25 8.52
N GLY A 211 -4.04 -26.58 9.49
CA GLY A 211 -3.08 -27.69 9.42
C GLY A 211 -1.72 -27.33 8.84
N GLY A 212 -1.46 -26.04 8.63
CA GLY A 212 -0.17 -25.56 8.12
C GLY A 212 0.95 -25.67 9.15
N ASP A 213 2.16 -26.04 8.71
CA ASP A 213 3.38 -26.08 9.53
C ASP A 213 4.22 -24.82 9.31
N LEU A 214 4.42 -24.04 10.38
CA LEU A 214 5.22 -22.82 10.39
C LEU A 214 6.48 -23.01 11.23
N LYS A 215 7.63 -22.98 10.57
CA LYS A 215 8.95 -23.10 11.17
C LYS A 215 9.66 -21.76 11.17
N LEU A 216 10.07 -21.30 12.33
CA LEU A 216 10.76 -20.01 12.54
C LEU A 216 12.25 -20.22 12.79
N ASN A 217 13.05 -19.16 12.69
CA ASN A 217 14.51 -19.17 12.85
C ASN A 217 15.24 -20.10 11.86
N LEU A 218 14.65 -20.35 10.70
CA LEU A 218 15.21 -21.19 9.65
C LEU A 218 15.43 -20.38 8.38
N LYS A 219 16.68 -20.20 8.00
CA LYS A 219 17.06 -19.47 6.80
C LYS A 219 17.26 -20.41 5.62
N VAL A 220 16.51 -20.22 4.55
CA VAL A 220 16.76 -20.88 3.26
C VAL A 220 17.97 -20.23 2.61
N THR A 221 18.93 -21.05 2.19
CA THR A 221 20.18 -20.60 1.55
C THR A 221 20.31 -21.06 0.12
N ASP A 222 19.60 -22.13 -0.28
CA ASP A 222 19.65 -22.62 -1.65
C ASP A 222 18.37 -23.39 -2.02
N LEU A 223 18.26 -23.75 -3.31
CA LEU A 223 17.17 -24.56 -3.86
C LEU A 223 17.69 -25.90 -4.36
N ILE A 224 16.92 -26.96 -4.12
CA ILE A 224 17.15 -28.29 -4.68
C ILE A 224 16.55 -28.28 -6.09
N ILE A 225 17.37 -28.26 -7.12
CA ILE A 225 16.96 -28.22 -8.52
C ILE A 225 17.36 -29.51 -9.22
N SER A 226 16.41 -30.14 -9.91
CA SER A 226 16.65 -31.32 -10.75
C SER A 226 16.12 -31.04 -12.17
N GLY A 227 17.04 -30.93 -13.12
CA GLY A 227 16.71 -30.45 -14.46
C GLY A 227 16.13 -29.03 -14.42
N ASN A 228 14.91 -28.87 -14.87
CA ASN A 228 14.20 -27.57 -14.92
C ASN A 228 13.11 -27.43 -13.82
N LYS A 229 13.20 -28.26 -12.75
CA LYS A 229 12.18 -28.28 -11.68
C LYS A 229 12.84 -28.08 -10.33
N VAL A 230 12.26 -27.17 -9.55
CA VAL A 230 12.59 -27.04 -8.13
C VAL A 230 11.91 -28.19 -7.38
N LYS A 231 12.64 -28.86 -6.50
CA LYS A 231 12.23 -30.03 -5.70
C LYS A 231 12.20 -29.79 -4.20
N GLY A 232 12.82 -28.68 -3.77
CA GLY A 232 12.93 -28.36 -2.35
C GLY A 232 13.83 -27.18 -2.09
N VAL A 233 14.13 -26.99 -0.83
CA VAL A 233 15.00 -25.93 -0.32
C VAL A 233 16.07 -26.51 0.59
N ILE A 234 17.24 -25.84 0.65
CA ILE A 234 18.34 -26.16 1.57
C ILE A 234 18.41 -25.03 2.60
N LEU A 235 18.52 -25.39 3.87
CA LEU A 235 18.65 -24.44 4.97
C LEU A 235 20.11 -24.16 5.33
N ALA A 236 20.34 -23.13 6.13
CA ALA A 236 21.67 -22.71 6.56
C ALA A 236 22.40 -23.77 7.41
N ASP A 237 21.66 -24.67 8.05
CA ASP A 237 22.19 -25.81 8.81
C ASP A 237 22.46 -27.07 7.95
N GLY A 238 22.21 -26.98 6.64
CA GLY A 238 22.37 -28.06 5.66
C GLY A 238 21.16 -29.01 5.58
N SER A 239 20.12 -28.82 6.38
CA SER A 239 18.90 -29.63 6.27
C SER A 239 18.13 -29.34 5.00
N GLU A 240 17.41 -30.31 4.46
CA GLU A 240 16.65 -30.26 3.25
C GLU A 240 15.14 -30.41 3.49
N TYR A 241 14.34 -29.63 2.79
CA TYR A 241 12.89 -29.76 2.79
C TYR A 241 12.41 -29.89 1.35
N HIS A 242 11.70 -30.99 1.07
CA HIS A 242 11.16 -31.29 -0.25
C HIS A 242 9.69 -30.90 -0.37
N ALA A 243 9.31 -30.41 -1.56
CA ALA A 243 7.92 -30.07 -1.90
C ALA A 243 7.69 -30.09 -3.42
N ASP A 244 6.44 -30.30 -3.83
CA ASP A 244 6.03 -30.27 -5.23
C ASP A 244 6.01 -28.85 -5.83
N CYS A 245 5.83 -27.85 -4.98
CA CYS A 245 5.80 -26.43 -5.36
C CYS A 245 6.47 -25.59 -4.27
N ILE A 246 7.32 -24.67 -4.69
CA ILE A 246 7.96 -23.68 -3.81
C ILE A 246 7.40 -22.29 -4.16
N VAL A 247 6.88 -21.59 -3.12
CA VAL A 247 6.52 -20.19 -3.22
C VAL A 247 7.56 -19.36 -2.46
N TRP A 248 8.33 -18.59 -3.20
CA TRP A 248 9.31 -17.70 -2.60
C TRP A 248 8.65 -16.36 -2.27
N ALA A 249 8.47 -16.06 -1.00
CA ALA A 249 7.92 -14.81 -0.49
C ALA A 249 9.00 -13.90 0.15
N GLY A 250 10.27 -14.22 -0.06
CA GLY A 250 11.42 -13.42 0.36
C GLY A 250 11.83 -12.41 -0.71
N ASP A 251 13.00 -11.78 -0.52
CA ASP A 251 13.56 -10.83 -1.48
C ASP A 251 13.81 -11.47 -2.86
N GLY A 252 13.26 -10.83 -3.90
CA GLY A 252 13.38 -11.34 -5.26
C GLY A 252 14.79 -11.21 -5.83
N HIS A 253 15.53 -10.16 -5.47
CA HIS A 253 16.92 -9.99 -5.89
C HIS A 253 17.79 -11.13 -5.33
N THR A 254 17.67 -11.42 -4.05
CA THR A 254 18.37 -12.54 -3.40
C THR A 254 18.06 -13.88 -4.09
N LEU A 255 16.78 -14.14 -4.39
CA LEU A 255 16.41 -15.37 -5.10
C LEU A 255 17.10 -15.45 -6.46
N ILE A 256 17.01 -14.41 -7.26
CA ILE A 256 17.44 -14.42 -8.66
C ILE A 256 18.96 -14.42 -8.77
N PHE A 257 19.64 -13.51 -8.07
CA PHE A 257 21.05 -13.28 -8.27
C PHE A 257 21.94 -14.05 -7.30
N ASP A 258 21.52 -14.24 -6.05
CA ASP A 258 22.33 -14.93 -5.04
C ASP A 258 22.09 -16.44 -5.02
N ILE A 259 20.84 -16.89 -5.14
CA ILE A 259 20.50 -18.32 -5.09
C ILE A 259 20.54 -18.93 -6.50
N LEU A 260 19.78 -18.38 -7.45
CA LEU A 260 19.71 -18.91 -8.81
C LEU A 260 20.90 -18.49 -9.70
N LYS A 261 21.79 -17.60 -9.22
CA LYS A 261 22.96 -17.11 -9.95
C LYS A 261 22.61 -16.53 -11.34
N GLY A 262 21.48 -15.84 -11.45
CA GLY A 262 20.97 -15.29 -12.71
C GLY A 262 20.46 -16.33 -13.72
N LYS A 263 20.37 -17.60 -13.32
CA LYS A 263 19.78 -18.66 -14.15
C LYS A 263 18.26 -18.68 -14.03
N HIS A 264 17.58 -19.18 -15.06
CA HIS A 264 16.12 -19.33 -15.07
C HIS A 264 15.33 -18.02 -14.95
N ILE A 265 15.94 -16.89 -15.25
CA ILE A 265 15.28 -15.59 -15.31
C ILE A 265 14.82 -15.29 -16.74
N SER A 266 13.60 -14.76 -16.90
CA SER A 266 13.14 -14.24 -18.19
C SER A 266 13.74 -12.87 -18.51
N GLU A 267 13.96 -12.57 -19.80
CA GLU A 267 14.51 -11.27 -20.22
C GLU A 267 13.68 -10.07 -19.72
N PRO A 268 12.33 -10.07 -19.70
CA PRO A 268 11.57 -8.97 -19.11
C PRO A 268 11.88 -8.76 -17.64
N LEU A 269 12.00 -9.85 -16.86
CA LEU A 269 12.30 -9.75 -15.42
C LEU A 269 13.74 -9.29 -15.18
N LYS A 270 14.70 -9.74 -15.99
CA LYS A 270 16.09 -9.29 -15.95
C LYS A 270 16.17 -7.78 -16.24
N ASN A 271 15.53 -7.32 -17.32
CA ASN A 271 15.46 -5.91 -17.69
C ASN A 271 14.86 -5.04 -16.58
N MET A 272 13.85 -5.56 -15.85
CA MET A 272 13.26 -4.86 -14.70
C MET A 272 14.31 -4.60 -13.62
N TYR A 273 15.08 -5.61 -13.22
CA TYR A 273 16.10 -5.46 -12.19
C TYR A 273 17.28 -4.58 -12.62
N GLU A 274 17.63 -4.59 -13.91
CA GLU A 274 18.75 -3.81 -14.45
C GLU A 274 18.39 -2.32 -14.67
N ASN A 275 17.15 -2.02 -15.01
CA ASN A 275 16.75 -0.71 -15.51
C ASN A 275 15.70 0.03 -14.67
N TRP A 276 15.00 -0.63 -13.75
CA TRP A 276 14.02 0.05 -12.92
C TRP A 276 14.70 0.74 -11.72
N THR A 277 14.28 1.98 -11.49
CA THR A 277 14.77 2.74 -10.35
C THR A 277 14.07 2.26 -9.07
N PRO A 278 14.82 1.81 -8.05
CA PRO A 278 14.25 1.48 -6.75
C PRO A 278 13.57 2.69 -6.10
N VAL A 279 12.55 2.44 -5.30
CA VAL A 279 11.94 3.46 -4.46
C VAL A 279 12.99 4.01 -3.50
N LYS A 280 13.02 5.34 -3.34
CA LYS A 280 13.96 5.99 -2.41
C LYS A 280 13.73 5.51 -0.99
N PRO A 281 14.80 5.26 -0.21
CA PRO A 281 14.65 4.89 1.20
C PRO A 281 14.06 6.04 2.00
N VAL A 282 13.25 5.70 2.99
CA VAL A 282 12.62 6.65 3.92
C VAL A 282 13.23 6.49 5.30
N LEU A 283 13.66 7.59 5.91
CA LEU A 283 14.03 7.60 7.32
C LEU A 283 12.75 7.69 8.17
N HIS A 284 12.47 6.64 8.92
CA HIS A 284 11.34 6.58 9.82
C HIS A 284 11.80 6.79 11.27
N VAL A 285 11.48 7.94 11.83
CA VAL A 285 11.76 8.28 13.23
C VAL A 285 10.50 8.10 14.06
N MET A 286 10.57 7.25 15.09
CA MET A 286 9.46 6.97 15.98
C MET A 286 9.74 7.56 17.37
N MET A 287 8.78 8.28 17.91
CA MET A 287 8.90 8.92 19.22
C MET A 287 7.73 8.50 20.12
N GLY A 288 8.06 8.02 21.32
CA GLY A 288 7.08 7.83 22.39
C GLY A 288 6.95 9.13 23.17
N VAL A 289 5.73 9.68 23.26
CA VAL A 289 5.47 10.94 23.97
C VAL A 289 4.31 10.76 24.94
N ASN A 290 4.37 11.50 26.06
CA ASN A 290 3.28 11.54 27.05
C ASN A 290 2.39 12.77 26.79
N ARG A 291 1.63 12.72 25.70
CA ARG A 291 0.71 13.78 25.28
C ARG A 291 -0.53 13.15 24.63
N ASP A 292 -1.70 13.76 24.86
CA ASP A 292 -2.93 13.43 24.11
C ASP A 292 -2.87 14.08 22.71
N PHE A 293 -3.06 13.26 21.67
CA PHE A 293 -3.12 13.66 20.27
C PHE A 293 -4.52 13.50 19.67
N SER A 294 -5.55 13.29 20.48
CA SER A 294 -6.92 13.07 19.98
C SER A 294 -7.46 14.24 19.13
N GLY A 295 -6.96 15.45 19.33
CA GLY A 295 -7.31 16.64 18.54
C GLY A 295 -6.41 16.91 17.33
N GLU A 296 -5.37 16.09 17.13
CA GLU A 296 -4.42 16.30 16.03
C GLU A 296 -4.76 15.41 14.83
N PRO A 297 -4.44 15.83 13.60
CA PRO A 297 -4.61 14.97 12.43
C PRO A 297 -3.67 13.77 12.54
N HIS A 298 -4.19 12.57 12.22
CA HIS A 298 -3.40 11.34 12.27
C HIS A 298 -2.22 11.33 11.28
N LYS A 299 -2.29 12.14 10.22
CA LYS A 299 -1.23 12.33 9.25
C LYS A 299 -1.17 13.80 8.86
N LEU A 300 -0.02 14.41 9.07
CA LEU A 300 0.26 15.80 8.77
C LEU A 300 1.45 15.90 7.84
N LEU A 301 1.29 16.59 6.72
CA LEU A 301 2.38 17.04 5.87
C LEU A 301 2.51 18.54 6.02
N PHE A 302 3.70 19.03 6.30
CA PHE A 302 3.97 20.45 6.39
C PHE A 302 5.25 20.81 5.65
N GLU A 303 5.30 22.03 5.16
CA GLU A 303 6.45 22.56 4.44
C GLU A 303 7.41 23.20 5.43
N LEU A 304 8.68 22.80 5.38
CA LEU A 304 9.73 23.45 6.13
C LEU A 304 10.00 24.86 5.56
N GLU A 305 10.34 25.81 6.43
CA GLU A 305 10.70 27.18 6.00
C GLU A 305 11.94 27.19 5.13
N LYS A 306 12.87 26.33 5.41
CA LYS A 306 14.09 26.09 4.63
C LYS A 306 14.27 24.60 4.36
N PRO A 307 14.79 24.24 3.20
CA PRO A 307 15.17 22.85 2.94
C PRO A 307 16.22 22.39 3.97
N GLU A 308 16.08 21.17 4.43
CA GLU A 308 17.04 20.48 5.29
C GLU A 308 17.77 19.42 4.49
N THR A 309 19.09 19.45 4.53
CA THR A 309 19.90 18.43 3.85
C THR A 309 20.07 17.22 4.75
N VAL A 310 19.50 16.09 4.35
CA VAL A 310 19.65 14.82 5.05
C VAL A 310 20.45 13.86 4.17
N ALA A 311 21.59 13.38 4.67
CA ALA A 311 22.48 12.47 3.94
C ALA A 311 22.90 13.00 2.55
N GLY A 312 23.09 14.31 2.41
CA GLY A 312 23.51 14.95 1.15
C GLY A 312 22.39 15.14 0.13
N GLN A 313 21.12 14.96 0.52
CA GLN A 313 19.93 15.23 -0.30
C GLN A 313 19.04 16.28 0.38
N GLU A 314 18.52 17.23 -0.43
CA GLU A 314 17.54 18.22 0.01
C GLU A 314 16.12 17.68 0.02
#